data_02b154bd13b7899e194677457b608bea
#
_entry.id   02b154bd13b7899e194677457b608bea
#
_cell.length_a   1.000
_cell.length_b   1.000
_cell.length_c   1.000
_cell.angle_alpha   90.00
_cell.angle_beta   90.00
_cell.angle_gamma   90.00
#
_symmetry.space_group_name_H-M   'P 1'
#
loop_
_entity.id
_entity.type
_entity.pdbx_description
1 polymer ?
#
loop_
_entity_poly.entity_id
_entity_poly.type
_entity_poly.pdbx_seq_one_letter_code
_entity_poly.pdbx_strand_id
1 'polypeptide(L)'
;MNLNLFVTTLLRAMLIVSGAGQMEDLTEDEKQIFEHYAAHPLPVNTSDVRSLRESGLFSEFRAASLADYISRNGPVLSVRELATVDGFNQEIAEALSWFISFDTAALREDRRTVCDSRFQAGASLLQKQSWSWLSNARLQKGQDYFVNAGVAGQCLPSGQNIPSISALTISSSLNFPRAGLKLYLGDFNARFGQGAACWNSLLIKSYTSVNSLILKPSGLAESRSDKGNYAKTGLGARFSFGRCELSLALSLPGFKTALLSSINGNPKGGTGFEPLLNFNWWGRHFSLGLTTVVTILPSASASVISTAVSADFRTCLRGVDLAGEVALMVKPHSSHPVVEPAARLACTVPAGEWFKAGTCLIYTKTRHTASLIFEASTPKQHSFALGACFTNSHSSSGTSRQTARFDATASFRWAQVWAWDLRLKENLDFACPQQLVSTLRTDLAATWASAWTTSLTAACSKSSKWGLAIYLEQSFRCLSSVSAHLRAGIFSIDDWDGRIYFYEYDLPGRFTVPALYGRGYWFSAHLGAKIARCFRLDFRLSYKDYAFMPPDVRKAPALEARLGFSTNF
;
A
#
# COMPACT_ATOMS: atom_id res chain seq x y z
N MET A 1 -4.42 9.54 -27.10
CA MET A 1 -4.92 9.00 -25.80
C MET A 1 -5.21 10.18 -24.89
N ASN A 2 -6.45 10.36 -24.47
CA ASN A 2 -6.90 11.57 -23.73
C ASN A 2 -6.24 11.63 -22.34
N LEU A 3 -5.52 12.69 -22.07
CA LEU A 3 -4.62 12.86 -20.91
C LEU A 3 -5.34 12.90 -19.55
N ASN A 4 -6.64 13.17 -19.49
CA ASN A 4 -7.45 13.20 -18.26
C ASN A 4 -8.05 11.85 -17.88
N LEU A 5 -8.24 11.00 -18.88
CA LEU A 5 -8.42 9.58 -18.65
C LEU A 5 -7.21 9.03 -17.84
N PHE A 6 -6.08 9.72 -17.93
CA PHE A 6 -4.80 9.33 -17.34
C PHE A 6 -4.79 9.31 -15.81
N VAL A 7 -5.28 10.33 -15.08
CA VAL A 7 -5.17 10.33 -13.60
C VAL A 7 -6.22 9.43 -12.96
N THR A 8 -7.46 9.49 -13.43
CA THR A 8 -8.52 8.58 -12.95
C THR A 8 -8.20 7.13 -13.33
N THR A 9 -7.63 6.90 -14.53
CA THR A 9 -7.17 5.57 -14.95
C THR A 9 -5.90 5.14 -14.23
N LEU A 10 -4.96 6.02 -13.94
CA LEU A 10 -3.78 5.69 -13.15
C LEU A 10 -4.15 5.30 -11.72
N LEU A 11 -5.00 6.09 -11.05
CA LEU A 11 -5.48 5.73 -9.71
C LEU A 11 -6.26 4.41 -9.72
N ARG A 12 -7.12 4.21 -10.72
CA ARG A 12 -7.81 2.94 -10.92
C ARG A 12 -6.83 1.80 -11.19
N ALA A 13 -5.82 2.02 -12.01
CA ALA A 13 -4.77 1.03 -12.27
C ALA A 13 -4.01 0.65 -10.97
N MET A 14 -3.70 1.62 -10.12
CA MET A 14 -3.13 1.36 -8.80
C MET A 14 -4.05 0.44 -7.97
N LEU A 15 -5.36 0.71 -7.94
CA LEU A 15 -6.33 -0.10 -7.21
C LEU A 15 -6.42 -1.53 -7.75
N ILE A 16 -6.52 -1.69 -9.08
CA ILE A 16 -6.59 -3.01 -9.72
C ILE A 16 -5.31 -3.81 -9.47
N VAL A 17 -4.14 -3.19 -9.64
CA VAL A 17 -2.84 -3.85 -9.46
C VAL A 17 -2.58 -4.16 -7.99
N SER A 18 -2.91 -3.27 -7.06
CA SER A 18 -2.74 -3.52 -5.62
C SER A 18 -3.75 -4.51 -5.05
N GLY A 19 -4.92 -4.61 -5.66
CA GLY A 19 -6.09 -5.28 -5.10
C GLY A 19 -6.80 -4.46 -4.03
N ALA A 20 -6.53 -3.16 -3.92
CA ALA A 20 -7.24 -2.27 -3.01
C ALA A 20 -8.63 -1.91 -3.56
N GLY A 21 -9.61 -1.75 -2.69
CA GLY A 21 -10.95 -1.34 -3.09
C GLY A 21 -11.08 0.18 -3.26
N GLN A 22 -10.21 0.93 -2.62
CA GLN A 22 -10.18 2.39 -2.63
C GLN A 22 -8.78 2.93 -2.34
N MET A 23 -8.55 4.21 -2.62
CA MET A 23 -7.26 4.85 -2.38
C MET A 23 -6.90 4.84 -0.89
N GLU A 24 -7.87 4.97 -0.02
CA GLU A 24 -7.70 4.94 1.43
C GLU A 24 -7.22 3.57 1.98
N ASP A 25 -7.35 2.51 1.19
CA ASP A 25 -6.88 1.16 1.53
C ASP A 25 -5.40 0.92 1.13
N LEU A 26 -4.78 1.86 0.37
CA LEU A 26 -3.36 1.79 0.01
C LEU A 26 -2.48 2.27 1.17
N THR A 27 -1.28 1.70 1.25
CA THR A 27 -0.23 2.20 2.14
C THR A 27 0.59 3.31 1.45
N GLU A 28 1.27 4.15 2.25
CA GLU A 28 2.20 5.16 1.72
C GLU A 28 3.30 4.52 0.87
N ASP A 29 3.83 3.37 1.31
CA ASP A 29 4.87 2.61 0.61
C ASP A 29 4.38 2.09 -0.76
N GLU A 30 3.16 1.57 -0.83
CA GLU A 30 2.57 1.10 -2.09
C GLU A 30 2.35 2.24 -3.08
N LYS A 31 1.85 3.37 -2.62
CA LYS A 31 1.72 4.56 -3.44
C LYS A 31 3.07 4.99 -4.02
N GLN A 32 4.13 4.96 -3.22
CA GLN A 32 5.48 5.31 -3.69
C GLN A 32 6.02 4.31 -4.72
N ILE A 33 5.71 3.01 -4.59
CA ILE A 33 6.05 2.00 -5.59
C ILE A 33 5.35 2.32 -6.93
N PHE A 34 4.06 2.59 -6.90
CA PHE A 34 3.31 2.94 -8.11
C PHE A 34 3.79 4.26 -8.74
N GLU A 35 4.06 5.29 -7.94
CA GLU A 35 4.63 6.56 -8.43
C GLU A 35 5.99 6.35 -9.09
N HIS A 36 6.82 5.49 -8.51
CA HIS A 36 8.12 5.15 -9.09
C HIS A 36 7.96 4.48 -10.46
N TYR A 37 7.15 3.41 -10.56
CA TYR A 37 7.00 2.69 -11.83
C TYR A 37 6.14 3.44 -12.85
N ALA A 38 5.32 4.40 -12.45
CA ALA A 38 4.67 5.32 -13.38
C ALA A 38 5.67 6.32 -14.00
N ALA A 39 6.74 6.68 -13.28
CA ALA A 39 7.82 7.53 -13.78
C ALA A 39 8.88 6.73 -14.55
N HIS A 40 9.16 5.51 -14.11
CA HIS A 40 10.18 4.60 -14.65
C HIS A 40 9.56 3.21 -14.90
N PRO A 41 8.88 3.00 -16.03
CA PRO A 41 8.17 1.73 -16.31
C PRO A 41 9.11 0.53 -16.29
N LEU A 42 8.67 -0.56 -15.65
CA LEU A 42 9.44 -1.80 -15.54
C LEU A 42 9.51 -2.54 -16.88
N PRO A 43 10.70 -2.82 -17.45
CA PRO A 43 10.82 -3.53 -18.73
C PRO A 43 10.56 -5.02 -18.54
N VAL A 44 9.36 -5.49 -18.89
CA VAL A 44 8.91 -6.87 -18.62
C VAL A 44 9.65 -7.93 -19.43
N ASN A 45 10.12 -7.60 -20.63
CA ASN A 45 10.79 -8.55 -21.51
C ASN A 45 12.26 -8.82 -21.12
N THR A 46 12.84 -7.97 -20.30
CA THR A 46 14.25 -8.07 -19.87
C THR A 46 14.39 -8.36 -18.39
N SER A 47 13.28 -8.27 -17.64
CA SER A 47 13.24 -8.55 -16.22
C SER A 47 13.12 -10.05 -15.95
N ASP A 48 13.90 -10.55 -15.01
CA ASP A 48 13.74 -11.92 -14.53
C ASP A 48 12.51 -12.06 -13.62
N VAL A 49 12.08 -13.28 -13.35
CA VAL A 49 10.91 -13.59 -12.47
C VAL A 49 11.02 -12.89 -11.12
N ARG A 50 12.23 -12.76 -10.59
CA ARG A 50 12.49 -12.20 -9.28
C ARG A 50 12.27 -10.70 -9.26
N SER A 51 12.79 -10.01 -10.25
CA SER A 51 12.61 -8.56 -10.41
C SER A 51 11.15 -8.20 -10.64
N LEU A 52 10.42 -9.00 -11.41
CA LEU A 52 8.98 -8.86 -11.57
C LEU A 52 8.26 -8.98 -10.23
N ARG A 53 8.61 -9.97 -9.41
CA ARG A 53 8.02 -10.18 -8.08
C ARG A 53 8.40 -9.08 -7.08
N GLU A 54 9.68 -8.69 -7.02
CA GLU A 54 10.19 -7.63 -6.13
C GLU A 54 9.56 -6.28 -6.41
N SER A 55 9.16 -6.03 -7.65
CA SER A 55 8.46 -4.79 -8.02
C SER A 55 7.17 -4.57 -7.21
N GLY A 56 6.57 -5.64 -6.67
CA GLY A 56 5.26 -5.59 -6.02
C GLY A 56 4.08 -5.43 -7.00
N LEU A 57 4.35 -5.29 -8.29
CA LEU A 57 3.33 -5.18 -9.34
C LEU A 57 2.70 -6.55 -9.67
N PHE A 58 3.52 -7.60 -9.65
CA PHE A 58 3.13 -8.95 -10.06
C PHE A 58 2.96 -9.87 -8.85
N SER A 59 1.99 -10.78 -8.93
CA SER A 59 1.98 -11.94 -8.04
C SER A 59 3.05 -12.95 -8.50
N GLU A 60 3.47 -13.85 -7.62
CA GLU A 60 4.44 -14.90 -7.97
C GLU A 60 4.01 -15.70 -9.20
N PHE A 61 2.74 -16.10 -9.25
CA PHE A 61 2.19 -16.82 -10.39
C PHE A 61 2.29 -16.01 -11.68
N ARG A 62 1.86 -14.75 -11.69
CA ARG A 62 1.94 -13.89 -12.87
C ARG A 62 3.37 -13.66 -13.33
N ALA A 63 4.29 -13.45 -12.39
CA ALA A 63 5.71 -13.30 -12.72
C ALA A 63 6.28 -14.57 -13.37
N ALA A 64 5.95 -15.74 -12.82
CA ALA A 64 6.39 -17.02 -13.37
C ALA A 64 5.74 -17.33 -14.72
N SER A 65 4.42 -17.09 -14.88
CA SER A 65 3.69 -17.29 -16.14
C SER A 65 4.21 -16.40 -17.25
N LEU A 66 4.50 -15.14 -16.95
CA LEU A 66 5.05 -14.18 -17.91
C LEU A 66 6.45 -14.62 -18.38
N ALA A 67 7.31 -15.04 -17.45
CA ALA A 67 8.64 -15.54 -17.80
C ALA A 67 8.59 -16.85 -18.60
N ASP A 68 7.69 -17.78 -18.26
CA ASP A 68 7.47 -19.02 -19.04
C ASP A 68 6.94 -18.70 -20.45
N TYR A 69 6.02 -17.74 -20.56
CA TYR A 69 5.51 -17.29 -21.85
C TYR A 69 6.64 -16.70 -22.72
N ILE A 70 7.42 -15.76 -22.16
CA ILE A 70 8.54 -15.12 -22.87
C ILE A 70 9.58 -16.16 -23.29
N SER A 71 9.87 -17.16 -22.46
CA SER A 71 10.84 -18.20 -22.78
C SER A 71 10.42 -19.10 -23.95
N ARG A 72 9.11 -19.25 -24.21
CA ARG A 72 8.55 -20.12 -25.26
C ARG A 72 8.19 -19.38 -26.53
N ASN A 73 7.57 -18.20 -26.36
CA ASN A 73 6.94 -17.46 -27.46
C ASN A 73 7.73 -16.21 -27.87
N GLY A 74 8.78 -15.86 -27.09
CA GLY A 74 9.51 -14.63 -27.27
C GLY A 74 8.91 -13.43 -26.51
N PRO A 75 9.41 -12.21 -26.77
CA PRO A 75 9.02 -11.03 -26.03
C PRO A 75 7.55 -10.66 -26.24
N VAL A 76 6.87 -10.25 -25.19
CA VAL A 76 5.51 -9.70 -25.24
C VAL A 76 5.56 -8.29 -25.82
N LEU A 77 4.79 -8.01 -26.86
CA LEU A 77 4.85 -6.76 -27.63
C LEU A 77 3.65 -5.82 -27.35
N SER A 78 2.59 -6.31 -26.74
CA SER A 78 1.38 -5.53 -26.55
C SER A 78 0.59 -5.91 -25.29
N VAL A 79 -0.27 -4.98 -24.85
CA VAL A 79 -1.21 -5.23 -23.74
C VAL A 79 -2.17 -6.38 -24.06
N ARG A 80 -2.61 -6.51 -25.33
CA ARG A 80 -3.50 -7.61 -25.75
C ARG A 80 -2.81 -8.96 -25.65
N GLU A 81 -1.55 -9.02 -26.01
CA GLU A 81 -0.74 -10.24 -25.90
C GLU A 81 -0.50 -10.58 -24.43
N LEU A 82 -0.17 -9.58 -23.58
CA LEU A 82 -0.06 -9.79 -22.14
C LEU A 82 -1.35 -10.38 -21.54
N ALA A 83 -2.51 -9.95 -22.01
CA ALA A 83 -3.80 -10.44 -21.54
C ALA A 83 -4.06 -11.94 -21.87
N THR A 84 -3.31 -12.54 -22.82
CA THR A 84 -3.40 -13.97 -23.16
C THR A 84 -2.49 -14.85 -22.30
N VAL A 85 -1.58 -14.25 -21.51
CA VAL A 85 -0.70 -14.98 -20.62
C VAL A 85 -1.48 -15.48 -19.40
N ASP A 86 -1.20 -16.70 -18.95
CA ASP A 86 -1.90 -17.30 -17.80
C ASP A 86 -1.84 -16.40 -16.56
N GLY A 87 -3.01 -16.17 -15.94
CA GLY A 87 -3.16 -15.32 -14.76
C GLY A 87 -3.34 -13.83 -15.06
N PHE A 88 -3.27 -13.44 -16.34
CA PHE A 88 -3.63 -12.10 -16.79
C PHE A 88 -5.02 -12.12 -17.45
N ASN A 89 -5.67 -11.01 -17.42
CA ASN A 89 -6.87 -10.71 -18.20
C ASN A 89 -6.72 -9.29 -18.78
N GLN A 90 -7.64 -8.88 -19.63
CA GLN A 90 -7.59 -7.58 -20.29
C GLN A 90 -7.52 -6.43 -19.27
N GLU A 91 -8.30 -6.48 -18.21
CA GLU A 91 -8.34 -5.44 -17.17
C GLU A 91 -7.00 -5.28 -16.44
N ILE A 92 -6.39 -6.42 -16.04
CA ILE A 92 -5.10 -6.42 -15.33
C ILE A 92 -3.98 -6.00 -16.27
N ALA A 93 -3.99 -6.45 -17.53
CA ALA A 93 -3.00 -6.07 -18.53
C ALA A 93 -3.05 -4.58 -18.85
N GLU A 94 -4.24 -4.02 -19.00
CA GLU A 94 -4.46 -2.57 -19.17
C GLU A 94 -4.01 -1.77 -17.94
N ALA A 95 -4.32 -2.24 -16.74
CA ALA A 95 -3.88 -1.58 -15.51
C ALA A 95 -2.35 -1.63 -15.35
N LEU A 96 -1.72 -2.76 -15.63
CA LEU A 96 -0.27 -2.91 -15.56
C LEU A 96 0.46 -2.06 -16.61
N SER A 97 -0.13 -1.81 -17.78
CA SER A 97 0.49 -1.03 -18.86
C SER A 97 0.91 0.39 -18.44
N TRP A 98 0.41 0.89 -17.33
CA TRP A 98 0.82 2.17 -16.74
C TRP A 98 2.17 2.12 -16.03
N PHE A 99 2.63 0.92 -15.66
CA PHE A 99 3.79 0.69 -14.80
C PHE A 99 4.86 -0.17 -15.46
N ILE A 100 4.60 -0.68 -16.67
CA ILE A 100 5.49 -1.58 -17.38
C ILE A 100 5.82 -1.06 -18.78
N SER A 101 6.95 -1.49 -19.33
CA SER A 101 7.34 -1.28 -20.72
C SER A 101 7.49 -2.61 -21.44
N PHE A 102 7.06 -2.67 -22.71
CA PHE A 102 7.25 -3.81 -23.60
C PHE A 102 8.53 -3.68 -24.46
N ASP A 103 9.32 -2.64 -24.22
CA ASP A 103 10.53 -2.39 -24.98
C ASP A 103 11.54 -3.53 -24.86
N THR A 104 11.93 -4.08 -25.98
CA THR A 104 13.02 -5.06 -26.11
C THR A 104 14.39 -4.39 -26.23
N ALA A 105 14.43 -3.14 -26.65
CA ALA A 105 15.65 -2.32 -26.76
C ALA A 105 16.14 -1.78 -25.40
N ALA A 106 15.35 -1.92 -24.35
CA ALA A 106 15.66 -1.48 -22.98
C ALA A 106 16.93 -2.13 -22.39
N LEU A 107 17.47 -3.20 -22.97
CA LEU A 107 18.81 -3.73 -22.63
C LEU A 107 19.93 -2.68 -22.69
N ARG A 108 19.76 -1.59 -23.47
CA ARG A 108 20.70 -0.45 -23.48
C ARG A 108 20.33 0.65 -22.49
N GLU A 109 19.05 0.84 -22.19
CA GLU A 109 18.57 1.85 -21.23
C GLU A 109 18.63 1.38 -19.77
N ASP A 110 18.58 0.07 -19.52
CA ASP A 110 18.70 -0.54 -18.18
C ASP A 110 20.06 -0.25 -17.50
N ARG A 111 21.04 0.28 -18.25
CA ARG A 111 22.33 0.76 -17.72
C ARG A 111 22.32 2.23 -17.29
N ARG A 112 21.24 2.96 -17.51
CA ARG A 112 21.19 4.36 -17.07
C ARG A 112 21.05 4.42 -15.57
N THR A 113 21.81 5.33 -14.98
CA THR A 113 21.67 5.66 -13.56
C THR A 113 20.53 6.66 -13.43
N VAL A 114 19.51 6.31 -12.66
CA VAL A 114 18.41 7.19 -12.30
C VAL A 114 18.72 7.80 -10.94
N CYS A 115 18.62 9.11 -10.85
CA CYS A 115 18.82 9.86 -9.61
C CYS A 115 17.58 10.69 -9.33
N ASP A 116 16.81 10.28 -8.31
CA ASP A 116 15.65 11.01 -7.84
C ASP A 116 16.00 11.71 -6.53
N SER A 117 15.63 12.97 -6.37
CA SER A 117 15.68 13.63 -5.08
C SER A 117 14.38 14.36 -4.79
N ARG A 118 14.03 14.45 -3.50
CA ARG A 118 12.84 15.16 -3.02
C ARG A 118 13.20 15.99 -1.81
N PHE A 119 12.74 17.21 -1.79
CA PHE A 119 12.70 18.05 -0.61
C PHE A 119 11.28 18.55 -0.40
N GLN A 120 10.77 18.44 0.81
CA GLN A 120 9.43 18.88 1.16
C GLN A 120 9.47 19.64 2.46
N ALA A 121 8.74 20.74 2.52
CA ALA A 121 8.50 21.50 3.73
C ALA A 121 6.99 21.67 3.94
N GLY A 122 6.55 21.64 5.17
CA GLY A 122 5.15 21.85 5.53
C GLY A 122 5.01 22.64 6.80
N ALA A 123 3.98 23.47 6.86
CA ALA A 123 3.64 24.25 8.03
C ALA A 123 2.17 24.04 8.39
N SER A 124 1.90 23.86 9.68
CA SER A 124 0.58 24.00 10.28
C SER A 124 0.52 25.38 10.96
N LEU A 125 -0.32 26.28 10.42
CA LEU A 125 -0.22 27.70 10.72
C LEU A 125 -1.16 28.16 11.85
N LEU A 126 -2.30 27.51 12.08
CA LEU A 126 -3.34 28.00 12.97
C LEU A 126 -3.47 27.24 14.29
N GLN A 127 -3.25 25.92 14.32
CA GLN A 127 -3.47 25.11 15.55
C GLN A 127 -2.22 24.88 16.36
N LYS A 128 -1.14 24.48 15.75
CA LYS A 128 0.08 24.05 16.44
C LYS A 128 1.33 24.63 15.77
N GLN A 129 1.26 25.77 15.16
CA GLN A 129 2.42 26.43 14.51
C GLN A 129 3.66 25.53 14.36
N SER A 130 3.44 24.36 13.76
CA SER A 130 4.45 23.32 13.65
C SER A 130 4.98 23.28 12.21
N TRP A 131 6.27 23.08 12.09
CA TRP A 131 6.94 22.90 10.80
C TRP A 131 7.37 21.46 10.65
N SER A 132 7.24 20.92 9.47
CA SER A 132 7.74 19.59 9.11
C SER A 132 8.56 19.67 7.84
N TRP A 133 9.58 18.86 7.74
CA TRP A 133 10.42 18.76 6.55
C TRP A 133 10.77 17.30 6.25
N LEU A 134 11.07 17.02 5.01
CA LEU A 134 11.52 15.73 4.52
C LEU A 134 12.51 15.97 3.38
N SER A 135 13.64 15.29 3.45
CA SER A 135 14.61 15.20 2.36
C SER A 135 14.85 13.73 2.05
N ASN A 136 14.79 13.36 0.78
CA ASN A 136 15.06 12.01 0.31
C ASN A 136 15.88 12.07 -0.97
N ALA A 137 16.84 11.16 -1.09
CA ALA A 137 17.63 10.96 -2.30
C ALA A 137 17.65 9.48 -2.64
N ARG A 138 17.44 9.16 -3.90
CA ARG A 138 17.45 7.80 -4.44
C ARG A 138 18.33 7.71 -5.66
N LEU A 139 19.18 6.69 -5.68
CA LEU A 139 20.04 6.38 -6.79
C LEU A 139 19.82 4.92 -7.19
N GLN A 140 19.53 4.67 -8.46
CA GLN A 140 19.31 3.32 -8.98
C GLN A 140 19.96 3.18 -10.35
N LYS A 141 20.63 2.05 -10.60
CA LYS A 141 21.12 1.69 -11.92
C LYS A 141 20.61 0.31 -12.30
N GLY A 142 19.56 0.29 -13.10
CA GLY A 142 18.88 -0.92 -13.49
C GLY A 142 18.53 -1.78 -12.26
N GLN A 143 19.01 -3.02 -12.28
CA GLN A 143 18.89 -3.96 -11.18
C GLN A 143 20.20 -4.18 -10.41
N ASP A 144 21.30 -3.55 -10.83
CA ASP A 144 22.64 -3.79 -10.30
C ASP A 144 22.80 -3.21 -8.90
N TYR A 145 22.42 -1.95 -8.72
CA TYR A 145 22.44 -1.33 -7.41
C TYR A 145 21.29 -0.35 -7.18
N PHE A 146 20.92 -0.23 -5.93
CA PHE A 146 19.92 0.69 -5.42
C PHE A 146 20.41 1.31 -4.11
N VAL A 147 20.24 2.62 -3.98
CA VAL A 147 20.47 3.36 -2.72
C VAL A 147 19.31 4.34 -2.51
N ASN A 148 18.75 4.36 -1.34
CA ASN A 148 17.72 5.30 -0.91
C ASN A 148 18.10 5.84 0.47
N ALA A 149 18.20 7.15 0.61
CA ALA A 149 18.48 7.80 1.89
C ALA A 149 17.46 8.91 2.12
N GLY A 150 16.81 8.90 3.28
CA GLY A 150 15.79 9.87 3.63
C GLY A 150 15.87 10.28 5.08
N VAL A 151 15.57 11.53 5.34
CA VAL A 151 15.44 12.09 6.68
C VAL A 151 14.24 13.01 6.75
N ALA A 152 13.46 12.88 7.82
CA ALA A 152 12.32 13.75 8.08
C ALA A 152 12.40 14.29 9.50
N GLY A 153 11.91 15.50 9.69
CA GLY A 153 11.89 16.14 11.00
C GLY A 153 10.69 17.04 11.17
N GLN A 154 10.52 17.50 12.39
CA GLN A 154 9.48 18.45 12.76
C GLN A 154 9.99 19.40 13.86
N CYS A 155 9.49 20.63 13.84
CA CYS A 155 9.67 21.60 14.90
C CYS A 155 8.31 21.88 15.53
N LEU A 156 8.18 21.67 16.82
CA LEU A 156 6.99 21.98 17.60
C LEU A 156 7.20 23.31 18.36
N PRO A 157 6.14 24.11 18.56
CA PRO A 157 6.27 25.44 19.21
C PRO A 157 6.48 25.38 20.74
N SER A 158 6.75 24.21 21.30
CA SER A 158 6.97 24.07 22.76
C SER A 158 8.37 24.56 23.17
N GLY A 159 8.53 25.87 23.37
CA GLY A 159 9.63 26.49 24.12
C GLY A 159 11.09 26.18 23.77
N GLN A 160 11.36 25.07 23.16
CA GLN A 160 12.64 24.65 22.59
C GLN A 160 12.48 24.51 21.08
N ASN A 161 12.92 25.53 20.35
CA ASN A 161 12.94 25.54 18.88
C ASN A 161 13.97 24.55 18.28
N ILE A 162 14.19 23.42 18.91
CA ILE A 162 15.13 22.40 18.41
C ILE A 162 14.37 21.49 17.43
N PRO A 163 14.78 21.44 16.16
CA PRO A 163 14.20 20.52 15.20
C PRO A 163 14.44 19.07 15.64
N SER A 164 13.37 18.32 15.84
CA SER A 164 13.45 16.90 16.16
C SER A 164 13.42 16.08 14.88
N ILE A 165 14.31 15.09 14.75
CA ILE A 165 14.29 14.12 13.66
C ILE A 165 13.23 13.08 13.97
N SER A 166 12.22 12.97 13.11
CA SER A 166 11.08 12.06 13.27
C SER A 166 11.23 10.74 12.53
N ALA A 167 12.00 10.72 11.44
CA ALA A 167 12.28 9.52 10.68
C ALA A 167 13.65 9.58 10.01
N LEU A 168 14.28 8.41 9.91
CA LEU A 168 15.52 8.17 9.17
C LEU A 168 15.35 6.91 8.34
N THR A 169 15.74 6.96 7.08
CA THR A 169 15.69 5.84 6.15
C THR A 169 17.01 5.72 5.43
N ILE A 170 17.59 4.54 5.45
CA ILE A 170 18.78 4.19 4.66
C ILE A 170 18.53 2.79 4.12
N SER A 171 18.43 2.64 2.82
CA SER A 171 18.23 1.35 2.14
C SER A 171 19.20 1.24 1.00
N SER A 172 19.91 0.14 0.91
CA SER A 172 20.77 -0.15 -0.24
C SER A 172 20.72 -1.60 -0.63
N SER A 173 20.89 -1.88 -1.91
CA SER A 173 21.09 -3.24 -2.41
C SER A 173 22.12 -3.29 -3.50
N LEU A 174 22.81 -4.45 -3.56
CA LEU A 174 23.80 -4.80 -4.57
C LEU A 174 23.42 -6.16 -5.15
N ASN A 175 23.28 -6.22 -6.46
CA ASN A 175 22.93 -7.44 -7.17
C ASN A 175 24.14 -7.99 -7.95
N PHE A 176 24.42 -9.26 -7.76
CA PHE A 176 25.45 -10.01 -8.46
C PHE A 176 24.80 -11.11 -9.31
N PRO A 177 24.28 -10.81 -10.50
CA PRO A 177 23.45 -11.74 -11.28
C PRO A 177 24.17 -13.04 -11.63
N ARG A 178 25.49 -12.99 -11.88
CA ARG A 178 26.30 -14.17 -12.19
C ARG A 178 26.41 -15.16 -11.03
N ALA A 179 26.37 -14.65 -9.79
CA ALA A 179 26.42 -15.46 -8.57
C ALA A 179 25.02 -15.81 -8.06
N GLY A 180 23.94 -15.27 -8.66
CA GLY A 180 22.59 -15.39 -8.16
C GLY A 180 22.42 -14.77 -6.76
N LEU A 181 23.29 -13.81 -6.38
CA LEU A 181 23.33 -13.20 -5.05
C LEU A 181 22.86 -11.75 -5.11
N LYS A 182 21.96 -11.39 -4.18
CA LYS A 182 21.59 -9.99 -3.92
C LYS A 182 21.75 -9.68 -2.44
N LEU A 183 22.46 -8.61 -2.13
CA LEU A 183 22.72 -8.15 -0.76
C LEU A 183 21.86 -6.93 -0.46
N TYR A 184 21.42 -6.81 0.78
CA TYR A 184 20.64 -5.71 1.30
C TYR A 184 21.31 -5.14 2.54
N LEU A 185 21.41 -3.82 2.64
CA LEU A 185 21.96 -3.11 3.79
C LEU A 185 21.05 -1.96 4.18
N GLY A 186 20.78 -1.84 5.47
CA GLY A 186 19.91 -0.81 6.04
C GLY A 186 18.45 -1.25 6.02
N ASP A 187 17.56 -0.48 5.42
CA ASP A 187 16.13 -0.75 5.41
C ASP A 187 15.72 -1.67 4.27
N PHE A 188 15.03 -2.74 4.58
CA PHE A 188 14.50 -3.69 3.62
C PHE A 188 13.10 -4.17 4.00
N ASN A 189 12.35 -4.61 3.00
CA ASN A 189 11.08 -5.30 3.19
C ASN A 189 11.33 -6.81 3.26
N ALA A 190 10.58 -7.49 4.13
CA ALA A 190 10.57 -8.95 4.25
C ALA A 190 9.11 -9.43 4.24
N ARG A 191 8.68 -10.02 3.12
CA ARG A 191 7.30 -10.46 2.89
C ARG A 191 7.32 -11.86 2.33
N PHE A 192 7.06 -12.83 3.19
CA PHE A 192 7.10 -14.25 2.85
C PHE A 192 5.76 -14.92 3.08
N GLY A 193 5.46 -15.95 2.30
CA GLY A 193 4.24 -16.74 2.39
C GLY A 193 2.96 -15.93 2.24
N GLN A 194 2.00 -16.21 3.10
CA GLN A 194 0.71 -15.52 3.20
C GLN A 194 0.62 -14.67 4.49
N GLY A 195 1.75 -14.28 5.06
CA GLY A 195 1.86 -13.35 6.16
C GLY A 195 1.52 -13.89 7.54
N ALA A 196 1.60 -15.20 7.74
CA ALA A 196 1.40 -15.80 9.05
C ALA A 196 2.64 -15.70 9.95
N ALA A 197 3.86 -15.85 9.39
CA ALA A 197 5.10 -15.76 10.14
C ALA A 197 5.84 -14.43 9.93
N CYS A 198 5.97 -13.96 8.70
CA CYS A 198 6.74 -12.76 8.38
C CYS A 198 6.10 -11.89 7.30
N TRP A 199 5.57 -10.76 7.73
CA TRP A 199 4.96 -9.77 6.83
C TRP A 199 5.06 -8.37 7.39
N ASN A 200 5.62 -7.44 6.64
CA ASN A 200 5.80 -6.05 7.05
C ASN A 200 4.91 -5.06 6.27
N SER A 201 3.62 -5.39 6.12
CA SER A 201 2.61 -4.53 5.49
C SER A 201 1.21 -4.91 5.98
N LEU A 202 0.16 -4.26 5.45
CA LEU A 202 -1.23 -4.62 5.75
C LEU A 202 -1.58 -6.00 5.16
N LEU A 203 -2.23 -6.85 5.95
CA LEU A 203 -2.62 -8.21 5.55
C LEU A 203 -3.94 -8.24 4.77
N ILE A 204 -4.86 -7.33 5.04
CA ILE A 204 -6.15 -7.23 4.36
C ILE A 204 -6.32 -5.80 3.90
N LYS A 205 -6.43 -5.60 2.59
CA LYS A 205 -6.53 -4.29 1.96
C LYS A 205 -7.96 -3.91 1.60
N SER A 206 -8.75 -4.88 1.15
CA SER A 206 -10.11 -4.62 0.69
C SER A 206 -10.99 -5.84 0.89
N TYR A 207 -12.28 -5.59 1.08
CA TYR A 207 -13.32 -6.62 1.10
C TYR A 207 -14.21 -6.55 -0.16
N THR A 208 -13.80 -5.77 -1.17
CA THR A 208 -14.51 -5.63 -2.44
C THR A 208 -13.64 -5.98 -3.65
N SER A 209 -12.45 -6.54 -3.43
CA SER A 209 -11.60 -7.04 -4.50
C SER A 209 -11.10 -8.45 -4.19
N VAL A 210 -11.42 -9.39 -5.06
CA VAL A 210 -10.97 -10.79 -4.98
C VAL A 210 -9.43 -10.86 -5.00
N ASN A 211 -8.77 -9.96 -5.74
CA ASN A 211 -7.31 -9.90 -5.82
C ASN A 211 -6.62 -9.55 -4.49
N SER A 212 -7.37 -9.03 -3.49
CA SER A 212 -6.84 -8.69 -2.16
C SER A 212 -6.68 -9.90 -1.24
N LEU A 213 -7.34 -11.01 -1.53
CA LEU A 213 -7.40 -12.19 -0.67
C LEU A 213 -6.09 -12.96 -0.63
N ILE A 214 -5.40 -13.07 -1.76
CA ILE A 214 -4.11 -13.75 -1.88
C ILE A 214 -3.01 -12.69 -1.86
N LEU A 215 -2.12 -12.79 -0.87
CA LEU A 215 -1.00 -11.86 -0.74
C LEU A 215 0.05 -12.11 -1.82
N LYS A 216 0.81 -11.06 -2.13
CA LYS A 216 1.91 -11.09 -3.10
C LYS A 216 3.24 -11.04 -2.34
N PRO A 217 3.85 -12.17 -1.99
CA PRO A 217 5.14 -12.18 -1.30
C PRO A 217 6.23 -11.65 -2.25
N SER A 218 6.94 -10.61 -1.81
CA SER A 218 8.07 -10.04 -2.55
C SER A 218 9.43 -10.62 -2.14
N GLY A 219 9.45 -11.50 -1.13
CA GLY A 219 10.70 -11.96 -0.53
C GLY A 219 11.41 -10.83 0.22
N LEU A 220 12.75 -10.83 0.19
CA LEU A 220 13.54 -9.66 0.55
C LEU A 220 13.53 -8.67 -0.62
N ALA A 221 13.18 -7.44 -0.33
CA ALA A 221 13.15 -6.36 -1.32
C ALA A 221 13.62 -5.04 -0.71
N GLU A 222 14.09 -4.10 -1.56
CA GLU A 222 14.49 -2.76 -1.13
C GLU A 222 13.30 -2.01 -0.50
N SER A 223 13.58 -1.22 0.52
CA SER A 223 12.62 -0.23 1.00
C SER A 223 12.73 1.03 0.16
N ARG A 224 11.63 1.37 -0.51
CA ARG A 224 11.48 2.62 -1.28
C ARG A 224 10.78 3.71 -0.50
N SER A 225 10.45 3.43 0.76
CA SER A 225 9.76 4.37 1.65
C SER A 225 10.63 5.56 2.01
N ASP A 226 10.07 6.75 1.95
CA ASP A 226 10.76 7.98 2.37
C ASP A 226 10.91 8.06 3.90
N LYS A 227 10.09 7.33 4.67
CA LYS A 227 10.12 7.30 6.15
C LYS A 227 10.48 5.94 6.73
N GLY A 228 10.40 4.88 5.94
CA GLY A 228 10.73 3.51 6.37
C GLY A 228 9.83 2.95 7.48
N ASN A 229 8.56 3.35 7.52
CA ASN A 229 7.65 3.05 8.64
C ASN A 229 7.44 1.55 8.89
N TYR A 230 7.43 0.73 7.84
CA TYR A 230 7.21 -0.73 7.94
C TYR A 230 8.47 -1.54 7.65
N ALA A 231 9.55 -0.92 7.20
CA ALA A 231 10.78 -1.61 6.83
C ALA A 231 11.49 -2.20 8.05
N LYS A 232 12.10 -3.36 7.87
CA LYS A 232 13.09 -3.92 8.80
C LYS A 232 14.43 -3.26 8.53
N THR A 233 15.24 -3.05 9.58
CA THR A 233 16.57 -2.43 9.46
C THR A 233 17.64 -3.41 9.83
N GLY A 234 18.66 -3.61 9.00
CA GLY A 234 19.73 -4.57 9.26
C GLY A 234 20.47 -4.99 7.99
N LEU A 235 20.77 -6.27 7.88
CA LEU A 235 21.48 -6.90 6.77
C LEU A 235 20.63 -8.01 6.18
N GLY A 236 20.68 -8.20 4.86
CA GLY A 236 20.02 -9.30 4.19
C GLY A 236 20.84 -9.81 3.01
N ALA A 237 20.68 -11.09 2.70
CA ALA A 237 21.25 -11.74 1.53
C ALA A 237 20.22 -12.68 0.93
N ARG A 238 20.13 -12.69 -0.39
CA ARG A 238 19.27 -13.58 -1.15
C ARG A 238 20.10 -14.31 -2.19
N PHE A 239 20.04 -15.62 -2.12
CA PHE A 239 20.69 -16.55 -3.04
C PHE A 239 19.65 -17.22 -3.92
N SER A 240 19.87 -17.23 -5.19
CA SER A 240 18.97 -17.80 -6.16
C SER A 240 19.69 -18.81 -7.02
N PHE A 241 19.18 -20.02 -7.07
CA PHE A 241 19.78 -21.13 -7.80
C PHE A 241 18.69 -22.01 -8.43
N GLY A 242 18.65 -22.01 -9.76
CA GLY A 242 17.61 -22.71 -10.50
C GLY A 242 16.20 -22.26 -10.12
N ARG A 243 15.40 -23.21 -9.60
CA ARG A 243 14.03 -22.99 -9.12
C ARG A 243 13.95 -22.75 -7.61
N CYS A 244 15.09 -22.50 -6.95
CA CYS A 244 15.15 -22.30 -5.52
C CYS A 244 15.66 -20.89 -5.19
N GLU A 245 15.22 -20.39 -4.05
CA GLU A 245 15.71 -19.14 -3.46
C GLU A 245 15.89 -19.34 -1.95
N LEU A 246 17.03 -18.92 -1.45
CA LEU A 246 17.33 -18.86 -0.05
C LEU A 246 17.52 -17.40 0.36
N SER A 247 16.75 -16.94 1.31
CA SER A 247 16.87 -15.60 1.89
C SER A 247 17.32 -15.70 3.34
N LEU A 248 18.35 -14.95 3.67
CA LEU A 248 18.90 -14.81 5.02
C LEU A 248 18.84 -13.32 5.38
N ALA A 249 18.37 -12.99 6.57
CA ALA A 249 18.44 -11.63 7.05
C ALA A 249 18.68 -11.57 8.56
N LEU A 250 19.34 -10.51 8.99
CA LEU A 250 19.45 -10.11 10.38
C LEU A 250 18.86 -8.72 10.52
N SER A 251 17.70 -8.61 11.13
CA SER A 251 17.04 -7.36 11.44
C SER A 251 17.33 -6.94 12.88
N LEU A 252 17.32 -5.64 13.13
CA LEU A 252 17.60 -5.01 14.41
C LEU A 252 16.35 -4.25 14.91
N PRO A 253 15.33 -4.95 15.47
CA PRO A 253 14.12 -4.33 15.99
C PRO A 253 14.45 -3.29 17.08
N GLY A 254 13.80 -2.13 17.05
CA GLY A 254 14.03 -1.04 17.98
C GLY A 254 15.25 -0.16 17.68
N PHE A 255 16.17 -0.57 16.79
CA PHE A 255 17.38 0.20 16.48
C PHE A 255 17.09 1.64 16.04
N LYS A 256 16.18 1.83 15.10
CA LYS A 256 15.78 3.19 14.64
C LYS A 256 15.19 4.03 15.78
N THR A 257 14.33 3.44 16.59
CA THR A 257 13.72 4.13 17.72
C THR A 257 14.78 4.55 18.73
N ALA A 258 15.71 3.67 19.05
CA ALA A 258 16.83 3.97 19.94
C ALA A 258 17.75 5.04 19.36
N LEU A 259 18.09 4.96 18.07
CA LEU A 259 18.91 5.93 17.36
C LEU A 259 18.24 7.31 17.31
N LEU A 260 16.99 7.40 16.89
CA LEU A 260 16.24 8.66 16.82
C LEU A 260 16.05 9.29 18.19
N SER A 261 15.76 8.50 19.22
CA SER A 261 15.65 9.00 20.59
C SER A 261 16.98 9.55 21.13
N SER A 262 18.10 8.92 20.80
CA SER A 262 19.44 9.38 21.15
C SER A 262 19.80 10.69 20.42
N ILE A 263 19.54 10.77 19.12
CA ILE A 263 19.76 11.99 18.32
C ILE A 263 18.95 13.17 18.88
N ASN A 264 17.71 12.92 19.30
CA ASN A 264 16.82 13.93 19.88
C ASN A 264 17.10 14.21 21.37
N GLY A 265 18.20 13.71 21.94
CA GLY A 265 18.62 13.98 23.31
C GLY A 265 17.81 13.27 24.41
N ASN A 266 17.01 12.27 24.06
CA ASN A 266 16.19 11.50 25.01
C ASN A 266 16.30 9.99 24.73
N PRO A 267 17.45 9.39 25.07
CA PRO A 267 17.72 7.98 24.73
C PRO A 267 16.70 7.05 25.40
N LYS A 268 15.93 6.34 24.58
CA LYS A 268 14.92 5.37 25.00
C LYS A 268 14.96 4.15 24.10
N GLY A 269 14.66 2.98 24.69
CA GLY A 269 14.52 1.73 23.98
C GLY A 269 15.82 0.94 23.89
N GLY A 270 15.68 -0.35 23.62
CA GLY A 270 16.76 -1.31 23.38
C GLY A 270 16.71 -1.82 21.95
N THR A 271 17.84 -2.24 21.44
CA THR A 271 17.95 -2.89 20.14
C THR A 271 17.88 -4.39 20.32
N GLY A 272 16.92 -5.04 19.66
CA GLY A 272 16.83 -6.48 19.57
C GLY A 272 17.59 -7.04 18.38
N PHE A 273 17.58 -8.38 18.26
CA PHE A 273 18.09 -9.12 17.13
C PHE A 273 16.99 -10.00 16.55
N GLU A 274 16.85 -10.01 15.25
CA GLU A 274 15.84 -10.83 14.58
C GLU A 274 16.45 -11.50 13.34
N PRO A 275 17.12 -12.66 13.52
CA PRO A 275 17.51 -13.51 12.41
C PRO A 275 16.28 -14.10 11.71
N LEU A 276 16.33 -14.10 10.38
CA LEU A 276 15.30 -14.58 9.49
C LEU A 276 15.93 -15.50 8.45
N LEU A 277 15.29 -16.64 8.21
CA LEU A 277 15.63 -17.58 7.16
C LEU A 277 14.35 -17.90 6.38
N ASN A 278 14.41 -17.84 5.06
CA ASN A 278 13.34 -18.31 4.19
C ASN A 278 13.94 -19.10 3.04
N PHE A 279 13.28 -20.21 2.71
CA PHE A 279 13.56 -21.03 1.54
C PHE A 279 12.30 -21.14 0.70
N ASN A 280 12.40 -20.83 -0.59
CA ASN A 280 11.31 -20.99 -1.57
C ASN A 280 11.75 -21.91 -2.70
N TRP A 281 10.81 -22.74 -3.15
CA TRP A 281 10.92 -23.56 -4.34
C TRP A 281 9.73 -23.30 -5.28
N TRP A 282 10.00 -23.16 -6.56
CA TRP A 282 8.98 -22.93 -7.59
C TRP A 282 8.94 -24.06 -8.61
N GLY A 283 7.82 -24.76 -8.65
CA GLY A 283 7.42 -25.59 -9.77
C GLY A 283 6.71 -24.77 -10.85
N ARG A 284 6.15 -25.46 -11.83
CA ARG A 284 5.45 -24.80 -12.96
C ARG A 284 4.10 -24.18 -12.55
N HIS A 285 3.33 -24.85 -11.70
CA HIS A 285 2.00 -24.45 -11.24
C HIS A 285 1.88 -24.42 -9.72
N PHE A 286 2.99 -24.57 -9.03
CA PHE A 286 3.02 -24.78 -7.60
C PHE A 286 4.30 -24.19 -6.99
N SER A 287 4.18 -23.51 -5.89
CA SER A 287 5.32 -23.05 -5.09
C SER A 287 5.20 -23.49 -3.63
N LEU A 288 6.32 -23.70 -2.99
CA LEU A 288 6.46 -24.02 -1.57
C LEU A 288 7.44 -23.07 -0.92
N GLY A 289 7.11 -22.63 0.28
CA GLY A 289 7.96 -21.80 1.11
C GLY A 289 8.10 -22.35 2.52
N LEU A 290 9.27 -22.13 3.12
CA LEU A 290 9.54 -22.38 4.54
C LEU A 290 10.17 -21.12 5.11
N THR A 291 9.60 -20.59 6.19
CA THR A 291 10.09 -19.36 6.84
C THR A 291 10.35 -19.61 8.31
N THR A 292 11.49 -19.14 8.80
CA THR A 292 11.81 -19.13 10.23
C THR A 292 12.23 -17.73 10.62
N VAL A 293 11.65 -17.21 11.69
CA VAL A 293 12.00 -15.90 12.28
C VAL A 293 12.21 -16.11 13.78
N VAL A 294 13.36 -15.69 14.28
CA VAL A 294 13.64 -15.68 15.71
C VAL A 294 13.78 -14.24 16.15
N THR A 295 12.98 -13.78 17.10
CA THR A 295 13.03 -12.41 17.61
C THR A 295 13.55 -12.43 19.04
N ILE A 296 14.66 -11.73 19.28
CA ILE A 296 15.32 -11.59 20.58
C ILE A 296 15.23 -10.12 20.98
N LEU A 297 14.42 -9.84 21.99
CA LEU A 297 14.24 -8.48 22.50
C LEU A 297 14.87 -8.34 23.88
N PRO A 298 15.65 -7.27 24.15
CA PRO A 298 16.15 -7.00 25.48
C PRO A 298 14.98 -6.64 26.42
N SER A 299 15.01 -7.18 27.63
CA SER A 299 14.08 -6.84 28.72
C SER A 299 14.87 -6.55 29.98
N ALA A 300 14.25 -5.89 30.96
CA ALA A 300 14.92 -5.48 32.20
C ALA A 300 15.45 -6.67 33.05
N SER A 301 14.82 -7.82 32.93
CA SER A 301 15.19 -9.02 33.74
C SER A 301 15.88 -10.13 32.94
N ALA A 302 15.52 -10.31 31.67
CA ALA A 302 16.11 -11.31 30.77
C ALA A 302 15.69 -11.05 29.33
N SER A 303 16.45 -11.51 28.34
CA SER A 303 16.05 -11.42 26.93
C SER A 303 14.81 -12.26 26.65
N VAL A 304 13.86 -11.67 25.96
CA VAL A 304 12.63 -12.35 25.51
C VAL A 304 12.88 -12.94 24.12
N ILE A 305 12.82 -14.26 24.01
CA ILE A 305 13.05 -14.96 22.73
C ILE A 305 11.71 -15.52 22.25
N SER A 306 11.28 -15.09 21.06
CA SER A 306 10.14 -15.67 20.35
C SER A 306 10.58 -16.23 19.01
N THR A 307 10.01 -17.38 18.63
CA THR A 307 10.32 -18.04 17.36
C THR A 307 9.04 -18.27 16.57
N ALA A 308 9.03 -17.94 15.30
CA ALA A 308 7.98 -18.27 14.36
C ALA A 308 8.55 -19.15 13.25
N VAL A 309 7.90 -20.28 12.99
CA VAL A 309 8.22 -21.17 11.87
C VAL A 309 6.95 -21.36 11.04
N SER A 310 7.03 -21.22 9.73
CA SER A 310 5.91 -21.45 8.85
C SER A 310 6.28 -22.23 7.61
N ALA A 311 5.26 -22.91 7.06
CA ALA A 311 5.28 -23.51 5.74
C ALA A 311 4.13 -22.92 4.93
N ASP A 312 4.41 -22.49 3.70
CA ASP A 312 3.45 -21.95 2.77
C ASP A 312 3.45 -22.67 1.43
N PHE A 313 2.32 -22.57 0.75
CA PHE A 313 2.16 -23.06 -0.60
C PHE A 313 1.30 -22.12 -1.42
N ARG A 314 1.49 -22.17 -2.73
CA ARG A 314 0.60 -21.56 -3.69
C ARG A 314 0.50 -22.43 -4.94
N THR A 315 -0.71 -22.56 -5.49
CA THR A 315 -0.98 -23.24 -6.75
C THR A 315 -2.01 -22.48 -7.56
N CYS A 316 -1.87 -22.53 -8.86
CA CYS A 316 -2.88 -22.05 -9.80
C CYS A 316 -3.17 -23.13 -10.82
N LEU A 317 -4.42 -23.61 -10.85
CA LEU A 317 -4.88 -24.69 -11.71
C LEU A 317 -6.17 -24.25 -12.40
N ARG A 318 -6.16 -24.22 -13.75
CA ARG A 318 -7.33 -23.83 -14.56
C ARG A 318 -7.98 -22.51 -14.14
N GLY A 319 -7.14 -21.52 -13.74
CA GLY A 319 -7.60 -20.22 -13.27
C GLY A 319 -8.02 -20.17 -11.80
N VAL A 320 -8.13 -21.29 -11.10
CA VAL A 320 -8.32 -21.32 -9.64
C VAL A 320 -6.97 -21.07 -8.98
N ASP A 321 -6.87 -20.00 -8.22
CA ASP A 321 -5.66 -19.65 -7.47
C ASP A 321 -5.88 -19.97 -5.98
N LEU A 322 -5.02 -20.82 -5.41
CA LEU A 322 -5.09 -21.28 -4.03
C LEU A 322 -3.76 -21.00 -3.35
N ALA A 323 -3.79 -20.36 -2.21
CA ALA A 323 -2.60 -20.08 -1.39
C ALA A 323 -2.89 -20.32 0.08
N GLY A 324 -1.91 -20.89 0.78
CA GLY A 324 -2.03 -21.13 2.21
C GLY A 324 -0.70 -21.04 2.93
N GLU A 325 -0.76 -20.75 4.22
CA GLU A 325 0.38 -20.76 5.13
C GLU A 325 -0.08 -21.24 6.50
N VAL A 326 0.73 -22.10 7.11
CA VAL A 326 0.56 -22.52 8.50
C VAL A 326 1.84 -22.14 9.25
N ALA A 327 1.68 -21.49 10.39
CA ALA A 327 2.76 -21.05 11.23
C ALA A 327 2.58 -21.51 12.68
N LEU A 328 3.69 -21.77 13.35
CA LEU A 328 3.78 -22.01 14.79
C LEU A 328 4.64 -20.91 15.41
N MET A 329 4.07 -20.14 16.32
CA MET A 329 4.78 -19.12 17.09
C MET A 329 5.00 -19.61 18.51
N VAL A 330 6.26 -19.69 18.92
CA VAL A 330 6.66 -20.03 20.28
C VAL A 330 7.02 -18.74 20.98
N LYS A 331 6.31 -18.42 22.06
CA LYS A 331 6.54 -17.23 22.89
C LYS A 331 6.97 -17.66 24.29
N PRO A 332 7.93 -16.97 24.91
CA PRO A 332 8.27 -17.23 26.30
C PRO A 332 7.11 -16.81 27.21
N HIS A 333 6.86 -17.62 28.20
CA HIS A 333 5.95 -17.33 29.29
C HIS A 333 6.63 -17.68 30.61
N SER A 334 6.17 -17.14 31.73
CA SER A 334 6.83 -17.25 33.06
C SER A 334 7.07 -18.67 33.53
N SER A 335 6.26 -19.63 33.14
CA SER A 335 6.36 -21.02 33.56
C SER A 335 6.75 -22.01 32.45
N HIS A 336 6.17 -21.83 31.24
CA HIS A 336 6.41 -22.72 30.10
C HIS A 336 6.26 -21.93 28.79
N PRO A 337 7.00 -22.28 27.71
CA PRO A 337 6.81 -21.65 26.41
C PRO A 337 5.37 -21.93 25.89
N VAL A 338 4.72 -20.89 25.40
CA VAL A 338 3.38 -21.00 24.81
C VAL A 338 3.53 -21.12 23.29
N VAL A 339 2.95 -22.18 22.74
CA VAL A 339 2.87 -22.39 21.29
C VAL A 339 1.55 -21.82 20.79
N GLU A 340 1.62 -20.89 19.86
CA GLU A 340 0.47 -20.26 19.24
C GLU A 340 0.43 -20.61 17.75
N PRO A 341 -0.55 -21.42 17.30
CA PRO A 341 -0.73 -21.70 15.89
C PRO A 341 -1.36 -20.50 15.16
N ALA A 342 -0.93 -20.28 13.94
CA ALA A 342 -1.55 -19.35 13.01
C ALA A 342 -1.68 -20.01 11.64
N ALA A 343 -2.75 -19.72 10.93
CA ALA A 343 -2.97 -20.24 9.59
C ALA A 343 -3.69 -19.21 8.73
N ARG A 344 -3.40 -19.21 7.45
CA ARG A 344 -4.13 -18.47 6.43
C ARG A 344 -4.35 -19.37 5.22
N LEU A 345 -5.58 -19.39 4.70
CA LEU A 345 -5.95 -20.09 3.49
C LEU A 345 -6.79 -19.15 2.65
N ALA A 346 -6.42 -18.95 1.40
CA ALA A 346 -7.17 -18.13 0.47
C ALA A 346 -7.35 -18.86 -0.85
N CYS A 347 -8.53 -18.74 -1.42
CA CYS A 347 -8.90 -19.32 -2.70
C CYS A 347 -9.61 -18.27 -3.55
N THR A 348 -9.26 -18.20 -4.83
CA THR A 348 -9.98 -17.39 -5.82
C THR A 348 -10.35 -18.24 -7.02
N VAL A 349 -11.58 -18.09 -7.49
CA VAL A 349 -12.15 -18.89 -8.56
C VAL A 349 -12.76 -17.97 -9.63
N PRO A 350 -12.37 -18.07 -10.91
CA PRO A 350 -13.10 -17.45 -11.98
C PRO A 350 -14.39 -18.23 -12.25
N ALA A 351 -15.50 -17.54 -12.35
CA ALA A 351 -16.81 -18.11 -12.67
C ALA A 351 -17.27 -17.59 -14.05
N GLY A 352 -16.56 -17.97 -15.11
CA GLY A 352 -16.73 -17.44 -16.46
C GLY A 352 -15.88 -16.20 -16.72
N GLU A 353 -16.19 -15.48 -17.81
CA GLU A 353 -15.41 -14.30 -18.24
C GLU A 353 -15.63 -13.05 -17.37
N TRP A 354 -16.76 -12.98 -16.68
CA TRP A 354 -17.29 -11.79 -16.04
C TRP A 354 -17.31 -11.84 -14.51
N PHE A 355 -17.27 -13.04 -13.95
CA PHE A 355 -17.44 -13.25 -12.52
C PHE A 355 -16.20 -13.87 -11.90
N LYS A 356 -15.89 -13.44 -10.70
CA LYS A 356 -14.87 -14.02 -9.83
C LYS A 356 -15.43 -14.13 -8.42
N ALA A 357 -15.06 -15.18 -7.74
CA ALA A 357 -15.35 -15.33 -6.32
C ALA A 357 -14.06 -15.67 -5.57
N GLY A 358 -14.00 -15.31 -4.32
CA GLY A 358 -12.86 -15.64 -3.49
C GLY A 358 -13.21 -15.71 -2.02
N THR A 359 -12.47 -16.54 -1.30
CA THR A 359 -12.60 -16.71 0.15
C THR A 359 -11.22 -16.65 0.80
N CYS A 360 -11.16 -16.15 2.01
CA CYS A 360 -9.97 -16.17 2.84
C CYS A 360 -10.33 -16.50 4.27
N LEU A 361 -9.64 -17.47 4.84
CA LEU A 361 -9.73 -17.88 6.24
C LEU A 361 -8.42 -17.52 6.92
N ILE A 362 -8.51 -16.83 8.05
CA ILE A 362 -7.36 -16.48 8.90
C ILE A 362 -7.65 -17.00 10.29
N TYR A 363 -6.73 -17.77 10.80
CA TYR A 363 -6.76 -18.29 12.16
C TYR A 363 -5.50 -17.83 12.90
N THR A 364 -5.68 -17.23 14.06
CA THR A 364 -4.64 -17.02 15.08
C THR A 364 -5.25 -17.30 16.44
N LYS A 365 -4.45 -17.51 17.47
CA LYS A 365 -4.94 -17.71 18.83
C LYS A 365 -5.93 -16.63 19.30
N THR A 366 -5.69 -15.40 18.89
CA THR A 366 -6.47 -14.24 19.35
C THR A 366 -7.50 -13.75 18.34
N ARG A 367 -7.48 -14.26 17.10
CA ARG A 367 -8.36 -13.76 16.04
C ARG A 367 -8.65 -14.82 14.98
N HIS A 368 -9.92 -15.02 14.71
CA HIS A 368 -10.40 -15.83 13.59
C HIS A 368 -11.14 -14.93 12.62
N THR A 369 -10.84 -15.03 11.35
CA THR A 369 -11.48 -14.21 10.32
C THR A 369 -11.87 -15.10 9.14
N ALA A 370 -13.11 -14.97 8.67
CA ALA A 370 -13.58 -15.56 7.43
C ALA A 370 -14.09 -14.45 6.53
N SER A 371 -13.64 -14.43 5.29
CA SER A 371 -14.07 -13.44 4.28
C SER A 371 -14.49 -14.14 3.00
N LEU A 372 -15.53 -13.58 2.37
CA LEU A 372 -16.07 -14.02 1.09
C LEU A 372 -16.28 -12.80 0.22
N ILE A 373 -15.81 -12.85 -1.02
CA ILE A 373 -15.92 -11.75 -1.98
C ILE A 373 -16.43 -12.29 -3.31
N PHE A 374 -17.39 -11.59 -3.89
CA PHE A 374 -17.87 -11.77 -5.26
C PHE A 374 -17.60 -10.51 -6.04
N GLU A 375 -17.07 -10.66 -7.23
CA GLU A 375 -16.73 -9.57 -8.12
C GLU A 375 -17.24 -9.89 -9.54
N ALA A 376 -17.88 -8.91 -10.16
CA ALA A 376 -18.35 -9.00 -11.54
C ALA A 376 -17.88 -7.78 -12.32
N SER A 377 -17.39 -7.98 -13.53
CA SER A 377 -16.97 -6.90 -14.42
C SER A 377 -17.47 -7.15 -15.82
N THR A 378 -17.95 -6.11 -16.50
CA THR A 378 -18.48 -6.19 -17.86
C THR A 378 -17.47 -5.61 -18.85
N PRO A 379 -17.52 -5.95 -20.17
CA PRO A 379 -16.64 -5.36 -21.18
C PRO A 379 -16.81 -3.85 -21.30
N LYS A 380 -17.97 -3.30 -20.90
CA LYS A 380 -18.23 -1.87 -20.87
C LYS A 380 -17.63 -1.16 -19.64
N GLN A 381 -16.74 -1.84 -18.91
CA GLN A 381 -16.08 -1.34 -17.70
C GLN A 381 -17.05 -1.02 -16.53
N HIS A 382 -18.25 -1.59 -16.53
CA HIS A 382 -19.09 -1.61 -15.33
C HIS A 382 -18.57 -2.73 -14.41
N SER A 383 -18.49 -2.47 -13.12
CA SER A 383 -18.08 -3.47 -12.15
C SER A 383 -18.95 -3.44 -10.90
N PHE A 384 -19.14 -4.61 -10.31
CA PHE A 384 -19.87 -4.81 -9.06
C PHE A 384 -19.04 -5.70 -8.17
N ALA A 385 -19.00 -5.42 -6.88
CA ALA A 385 -18.40 -6.32 -5.92
C ALA A 385 -19.19 -6.33 -4.62
N LEU A 386 -19.29 -7.52 -4.04
CA LEU A 386 -19.89 -7.77 -2.73
C LEU A 386 -18.89 -8.52 -1.87
N GLY A 387 -18.67 -8.05 -0.66
CA GLY A 387 -17.79 -8.69 0.28
C GLY A 387 -18.42 -8.82 1.66
N ALA A 388 -18.20 -9.95 2.29
CA ALA A 388 -18.58 -10.21 3.67
C ALA A 388 -17.35 -10.69 4.45
N CYS A 389 -17.17 -10.19 5.65
CA CYS A 389 -16.10 -10.60 6.53
C CYS A 389 -16.65 -10.76 7.95
N PHE A 390 -16.46 -11.93 8.53
CA PHE A 390 -16.74 -12.20 9.93
C PHE A 390 -15.42 -12.31 10.69
N THR A 391 -15.31 -11.63 11.82
CA THR A 391 -14.15 -11.70 12.69
C THR A 391 -14.57 -11.98 14.12
N ASN A 392 -13.98 -13.01 14.72
CA ASN A 392 -14.05 -13.28 16.15
C ASN A 392 -12.66 -13.02 16.74
N SER A 393 -12.57 -12.10 17.69
CA SER A 393 -11.32 -11.74 18.37
C SER A 393 -11.45 -11.97 19.87
N HIS A 394 -10.39 -12.53 20.46
CA HIS A 394 -10.31 -12.80 21.89
C HIS A 394 -9.22 -11.93 22.50
N SER A 395 -9.57 -11.17 23.54
CA SER A 395 -8.59 -10.42 24.33
C SER A 395 -7.85 -11.35 25.29
N SER A 396 -6.65 -10.96 25.71
CA SER A 396 -5.92 -11.61 26.81
C SER A 396 -6.68 -11.61 28.14
N SER A 397 -7.64 -10.70 28.32
CA SER A 397 -8.57 -10.64 29.47
C SER A 397 -9.75 -11.63 29.39
N GLY A 398 -9.81 -12.47 28.34
CA GLY A 398 -10.88 -13.45 28.15
C GLY A 398 -12.16 -12.90 27.50
N THR A 399 -12.23 -11.61 27.19
CA THR A 399 -13.38 -11.03 26.49
C THR A 399 -13.35 -11.41 25.02
N SER A 400 -14.48 -11.89 24.49
CA SER A 400 -14.65 -12.18 23.06
C SER A 400 -15.43 -11.06 22.39
N ARG A 401 -14.94 -10.60 21.25
CA ARG A 401 -15.61 -9.60 20.40
C ARG A 401 -15.84 -10.18 19.03
N GLN A 402 -17.08 -10.23 18.61
CA GLN A 402 -17.50 -10.69 17.30
C GLN A 402 -17.93 -9.50 16.46
N THR A 403 -17.42 -9.41 15.26
CA THR A 403 -17.76 -8.33 14.32
C THR A 403 -18.06 -8.91 12.94
N ALA A 404 -19.05 -8.36 12.27
CA ALA A 404 -19.30 -8.60 10.85
C ALA A 404 -19.13 -7.31 10.07
N ARG A 405 -18.59 -7.42 8.87
CA ARG A 405 -18.45 -6.33 7.93
C ARG A 405 -19.00 -6.76 6.58
N PHE A 406 -19.80 -5.90 5.98
CA PHE A 406 -20.32 -6.04 4.64
C PHE A 406 -19.89 -4.82 3.82
N ASP A 407 -19.32 -5.07 2.67
CA ASP A 407 -18.93 -4.03 1.73
C ASP A 407 -19.57 -4.34 0.37
N ALA A 408 -20.15 -3.33 -0.27
CA ALA A 408 -20.68 -3.42 -1.63
C ALA A 408 -20.18 -2.25 -2.44
N THR A 409 -19.77 -2.50 -3.67
CA THR A 409 -19.38 -1.46 -4.61
C THR A 409 -20.03 -1.68 -5.96
N ALA A 410 -20.40 -0.58 -6.63
CA ALA A 410 -20.85 -0.57 -8.00
C ALA A 410 -20.17 0.58 -8.73
N SER A 411 -19.61 0.31 -9.89
CA SER A 411 -18.96 1.30 -10.74
C SER A 411 -19.56 1.28 -12.12
N PHE A 412 -19.95 2.44 -12.61
CA PHE A 412 -20.56 2.62 -13.91
C PHE A 412 -19.74 3.61 -14.73
N ARG A 413 -19.58 3.33 -16.02
CA ARG A 413 -18.84 4.18 -16.97
C ARG A 413 -19.66 4.33 -18.24
N TRP A 414 -19.88 5.59 -18.69
CA TRP A 414 -20.66 5.91 -19.88
C TRP A 414 -19.90 6.85 -20.81
N ALA A 415 -19.88 6.51 -22.07
CA ALA A 415 -19.34 7.33 -23.15
C ALA A 415 -17.93 7.91 -22.88
N GLN A 416 -17.13 7.26 -22.04
CA GLN A 416 -15.79 7.72 -21.62
C GLN A 416 -15.78 9.11 -20.94
N VAL A 417 -16.93 9.68 -20.68
CA VAL A 417 -17.10 11.03 -20.09
C VAL A 417 -17.56 10.92 -18.64
N TRP A 418 -18.55 10.06 -18.38
CA TRP A 418 -19.18 9.94 -17.07
C TRP A 418 -18.69 8.71 -16.31
N ALA A 419 -18.40 8.92 -15.05
CA ALA A 419 -18.09 7.88 -14.09
C ALA A 419 -18.97 8.03 -12.86
N TRP A 420 -19.59 6.95 -12.43
CA TRP A 420 -20.35 6.91 -11.19
C TRP A 420 -19.92 5.71 -10.37
N ASP A 421 -19.45 5.97 -9.17
CA ASP A 421 -19.03 4.95 -8.21
C ASP A 421 -19.95 5.02 -6.98
N LEU A 422 -20.51 3.90 -6.60
CA LEU A 422 -21.33 3.75 -5.40
C LEU A 422 -20.66 2.76 -4.48
N ARG A 423 -20.64 3.05 -3.18
CA ARG A 423 -20.05 2.20 -2.17
C ARG A 423 -20.89 2.21 -0.90
N LEU A 424 -21.20 1.01 -0.43
CA LEU A 424 -21.83 0.76 0.86
C LEU A 424 -20.84 -0.02 1.73
N LYS A 425 -20.71 0.37 2.99
CA LYS A 425 -19.94 -0.34 3.99
C LYS A 425 -20.73 -0.39 5.28
N GLU A 426 -20.88 -1.58 5.84
CA GLU A 426 -21.54 -1.81 7.10
C GLU A 426 -20.62 -2.58 8.05
N ASN A 427 -20.49 -2.10 9.28
CA ASN A 427 -19.76 -2.79 10.35
C ASN A 427 -20.71 -3.00 11.50
N LEU A 428 -20.88 -4.25 11.90
CA LEU A 428 -21.71 -4.67 13.02
C LEU A 428 -20.83 -5.25 14.11
N ASP A 429 -20.99 -4.76 15.33
CA ASP A 429 -20.40 -5.35 16.52
C ASP A 429 -21.50 -6.10 17.30
N PHE A 430 -21.36 -7.42 17.43
CA PHE A 430 -22.35 -8.25 18.12
C PHE A 430 -22.35 -8.07 19.64
N ALA A 431 -21.25 -7.58 20.23
CA ALA A 431 -21.20 -7.24 21.64
C ALA A 431 -21.99 -5.97 21.98
N CYS A 432 -22.10 -5.06 20.98
CA CYS A 432 -22.85 -3.82 21.10
C CYS A 432 -23.69 -3.61 19.82
N PRO A 433 -24.84 -4.29 19.66
CA PRO A 433 -25.65 -4.22 18.42
C PRO A 433 -26.11 -2.81 18.06
N GLN A 434 -26.10 -1.87 19.02
CA GLN A 434 -26.39 -0.46 18.80
C GLN A 434 -25.26 0.28 18.09
N GLN A 435 -24.07 -0.34 17.92
CA GLN A 435 -22.91 0.20 17.22
C GLN A 435 -22.82 -0.28 15.76
N LEU A 436 -23.96 -0.46 15.09
CA LEU A 436 -23.95 -0.59 13.64
C LEU A 436 -23.46 0.72 13.02
N VAL A 437 -22.34 0.65 12.31
CA VAL A 437 -21.81 1.78 11.55
C VAL A 437 -21.98 1.49 10.08
N SER A 438 -22.90 2.21 9.44
CA SER A 438 -23.14 2.14 8.00
C SER A 438 -22.57 3.38 7.34
N THR A 439 -21.91 3.21 6.21
CA THR A 439 -21.40 4.32 5.41
C THR A 439 -21.79 4.10 3.94
N LEU A 440 -22.50 5.05 3.37
CA LEU A 440 -22.83 5.11 1.95
C LEU A 440 -22.05 6.25 1.33
N ARG A 441 -21.32 5.98 0.26
CA ARG A 441 -20.60 6.99 -0.52
C ARG A 441 -20.98 6.89 -1.99
N THR A 442 -21.17 8.01 -2.62
CA THR A 442 -21.37 8.16 -4.07
C THR A 442 -20.39 9.17 -4.61
N ASP A 443 -19.72 8.82 -5.68
CA ASP A 443 -18.77 9.64 -6.41
C ASP A 443 -19.27 9.75 -7.87
N LEU A 444 -19.61 10.95 -8.31
CA LEU A 444 -20.00 11.24 -9.70
C LEU A 444 -18.92 12.11 -10.32
N ALA A 445 -18.34 11.67 -11.41
CA ALA A 445 -17.31 12.43 -12.13
C ALA A 445 -17.69 12.61 -13.60
N ALA A 446 -17.40 13.80 -14.12
CA ALA A 446 -17.56 14.16 -15.53
C ALA A 446 -16.25 14.71 -16.08
N THR A 447 -15.82 14.18 -17.22
CA THR A 447 -14.62 14.64 -17.93
C THR A 447 -15.07 15.47 -19.14
N TRP A 448 -14.95 16.79 -19.03
CA TRP A 448 -15.44 17.74 -20.02
C TRP A 448 -14.52 17.91 -21.23
N ALA A 449 -13.22 17.82 -20.98
CA ALA A 449 -12.19 17.93 -22.02
C ALA A 449 -11.00 17.04 -21.64
N SER A 450 -10.06 16.85 -22.55
CA SER A 450 -8.85 16.06 -22.24
C SER A 450 -8.04 16.58 -21.04
N ALA A 451 -8.35 17.74 -20.51
CA ALA A 451 -7.64 18.41 -19.43
C ALA A 451 -8.47 18.74 -18.17
N TRP A 452 -9.77 18.49 -18.16
CA TRP A 452 -10.63 18.94 -17.07
C TRP A 452 -11.64 17.89 -16.62
N THR A 453 -11.64 17.58 -15.33
CA THR A 453 -12.60 16.68 -14.69
C THR A 453 -13.24 17.37 -13.50
N THR A 454 -14.56 17.31 -13.42
CA THR A 454 -15.36 17.72 -12.27
C THR A 454 -15.86 16.47 -11.57
N SER A 455 -15.70 16.37 -10.26
CA SER A 455 -16.30 15.30 -9.47
C SER A 455 -17.08 15.84 -8.28
N LEU A 456 -18.24 15.25 -8.04
CA LEU A 456 -19.07 15.47 -6.88
C LEU A 456 -19.08 14.20 -6.06
N THR A 457 -18.66 14.31 -4.80
CA THR A 457 -18.71 13.20 -3.85
C THR A 457 -19.65 13.54 -2.71
N ALA A 458 -20.54 12.61 -2.39
CA ALA A 458 -21.36 12.67 -1.21
C ALA A 458 -21.16 11.37 -0.41
N ALA A 459 -21.00 11.50 0.90
CA ALA A 459 -20.92 10.37 1.81
C ALA A 459 -21.82 10.59 3.02
N CYS A 460 -22.61 9.59 3.34
CA CYS A 460 -23.47 9.56 4.51
C CYS A 460 -22.99 8.45 5.43
N SER A 461 -22.89 8.72 6.70
CA SER A 461 -22.62 7.72 7.73
C SER A 461 -23.75 7.65 8.74
N LYS A 462 -24.01 6.46 9.27
CA LYS A 462 -24.92 6.22 10.37
C LYS A 462 -24.21 5.41 11.42
N SER A 463 -24.08 5.97 12.61
CA SER A 463 -23.66 5.30 13.83
C SER A 463 -24.76 5.52 14.88
N SER A 464 -24.47 6.10 16.02
CA SER A 464 -25.53 6.60 16.94
C SER A 464 -26.30 7.78 16.31
N LYS A 465 -25.62 8.62 15.52
CA LYS A 465 -26.18 9.77 14.81
C LYS A 465 -25.89 9.68 13.31
N TRP A 466 -26.61 10.48 12.52
CA TRP A 466 -26.33 10.65 11.10
C TRP A 466 -25.18 11.60 10.89
N GLY A 467 -24.29 11.25 9.96
CA GLY A 467 -23.23 12.11 9.47
C GLY A 467 -23.35 12.29 7.97
N LEU A 468 -23.01 13.47 7.48
CA LEU A 468 -23.00 13.81 6.05
C LEU A 468 -21.74 14.59 5.71
N ALA A 469 -21.12 14.27 4.59
CA ALA A 469 -20.05 15.05 3.99
C ALA A 469 -20.24 15.10 2.48
N ILE A 470 -20.15 16.31 1.90
CA ILE A 470 -20.29 16.53 0.46
C ILE A 470 -19.15 17.43 0.02
N TYR A 471 -18.52 17.11 -1.10
CA TYR A 471 -17.53 17.98 -1.72
C TYR A 471 -17.60 17.97 -3.25
N LEU A 472 -17.20 19.09 -3.81
CA LEU A 472 -16.91 19.28 -5.22
C LEU A 472 -15.40 19.31 -5.43
N GLU A 473 -14.91 18.59 -6.40
CA GLU A 473 -13.51 18.62 -6.81
C GLU A 473 -13.40 18.99 -8.29
N GLN A 474 -12.45 19.87 -8.57
CA GLN A 474 -12.03 20.24 -9.92
C GLN A 474 -10.59 19.77 -10.10
N SER A 475 -10.37 18.93 -11.08
CA SER A 475 -9.06 18.45 -11.47
C SER A 475 -8.72 18.97 -12.86
N PHE A 476 -7.62 19.66 -12.97
CA PHE A 476 -7.14 20.26 -14.21
C PHE A 476 -5.72 19.83 -14.52
N ARG A 477 -5.44 19.51 -15.78
CA ARG A 477 -4.11 19.17 -16.25
C ARG A 477 -3.84 19.84 -17.58
N CYS A 478 -2.90 20.78 -17.61
CA CYS A 478 -2.49 21.46 -18.83
C CYS A 478 -1.16 20.90 -19.31
N LEU A 479 -1.09 20.47 -20.57
CA LEU A 479 0.15 20.04 -21.24
C LEU A 479 0.95 19.14 -20.28
N SER A 480 1.11 18.03 -20.19
CA SER A 480 1.98 17.17 -19.34
C SER A 480 2.78 17.85 -18.19
N SER A 481 2.74 19.17 -18.09
CA SER A 481 3.60 20.02 -17.25
C SER A 481 2.91 20.53 -15.98
N VAL A 482 1.61 20.87 -16.04
CA VAL A 482 0.88 21.47 -14.91
C VAL A 482 -0.33 20.63 -14.54
N SER A 483 -0.48 20.35 -13.26
CA SER A 483 -1.67 19.70 -12.69
C SER A 483 -2.21 20.53 -11.52
N ALA A 484 -3.52 20.67 -11.44
CA ALA A 484 -4.19 21.34 -10.33
C ALA A 484 -5.37 20.48 -9.85
N HIS A 485 -5.54 20.38 -8.55
CA HIS A 485 -6.68 19.74 -7.91
C HIS A 485 -7.22 20.69 -6.85
N LEU A 486 -8.47 21.10 -7.00
CA LEU A 486 -9.14 22.01 -6.08
C LEU A 486 -10.36 21.29 -5.52
N ARG A 487 -10.49 21.26 -4.22
CA ARG A 487 -11.62 20.66 -3.53
C ARG A 487 -12.21 21.62 -2.52
N ALA A 488 -13.53 21.68 -2.48
CA ALA A 488 -14.27 22.40 -1.45
C ALA A 488 -15.45 21.55 -1.00
N GLY A 489 -15.69 21.50 0.31
CA GLY A 489 -16.74 20.65 0.86
C GLY A 489 -17.24 21.11 2.21
N ILE A 490 -18.37 20.55 2.60
CA ILE A 490 -19.04 20.74 3.89
C ILE A 490 -19.22 19.39 4.57
N PHE A 491 -19.20 19.38 5.89
CA PHE A 491 -19.44 18.18 6.69
C PHE A 491 -20.22 18.47 7.97
N SER A 492 -21.05 17.50 8.35
CA SER A 492 -21.81 17.49 9.59
C SER A 492 -21.84 16.06 10.11
N ILE A 493 -20.96 15.73 11.06
CA ILE A 493 -20.76 14.37 11.59
C ILE A 493 -20.55 14.51 13.09
N ASP A 494 -21.62 14.29 13.86
CA ASP A 494 -21.63 14.56 15.31
C ASP A 494 -20.97 13.46 16.13
N ASP A 495 -20.81 12.26 15.56
CA ASP A 495 -20.27 11.11 16.26
C ASP A 495 -18.90 10.73 15.72
N TRP A 496 -17.97 10.43 16.62
CA TRP A 496 -16.63 9.99 16.24
C TRP A 496 -16.63 8.64 15.50
N ASP A 497 -17.52 7.73 15.88
CA ASP A 497 -17.61 6.41 15.23
C ASP A 497 -18.17 6.50 13.82
N GLY A 498 -18.97 7.54 13.53
CA GLY A 498 -19.49 7.86 12.20
C GLY A 498 -18.53 8.69 11.34
N ARG A 499 -17.27 8.94 11.77
CA ARG A 499 -16.31 9.75 10.99
C ARG A 499 -16.10 9.22 9.59
N ILE A 500 -15.97 10.14 8.63
CA ILE A 500 -15.78 9.83 7.21
C ILE A 500 -14.35 10.17 6.81
N TYR A 501 -13.75 9.30 6.02
CA TYR A 501 -12.40 9.46 5.49
C TYR A 501 -12.46 9.71 3.99
N PHE A 502 -11.64 10.67 3.53
CA PHE A 502 -11.43 10.93 2.11
C PHE A 502 -9.95 11.04 1.79
N TYR A 503 -9.53 10.40 0.71
CA TYR A 503 -8.21 10.65 0.15
C TYR A 503 -8.11 12.08 -0.37
N GLU A 504 -7.03 12.79 -0.03
CA GLU A 504 -6.68 14.10 -0.59
C GLU A 504 -5.39 14.02 -1.39
N TYR A 505 -5.35 14.75 -2.50
CA TYR A 505 -4.10 14.90 -3.24
C TYR A 505 -3.06 15.61 -2.39
N ASP A 506 -1.85 15.06 -2.38
CA ASP A 506 -0.72 15.58 -1.61
C ASP A 506 0.56 15.55 -2.46
N LEU A 507 1.64 16.05 -1.89
CA LEU A 507 2.97 16.02 -2.50
C LEU A 507 3.38 14.59 -2.89
N PRO A 508 4.17 14.42 -3.94
CA PRO A 508 4.70 13.09 -4.31
C PRO A 508 5.36 12.39 -3.11
N GLY A 509 5.05 11.10 -2.91
CA GLY A 509 5.51 10.32 -1.77
C GLY A 509 4.76 10.54 -0.46
N ARG A 510 3.79 11.45 -0.40
CA ARG A 510 2.91 11.67 0.75
C ARG A 510 1.52 11.05 0.50
N PHE A 511 0.92 10.59 1.58
CA PHE A 511 -0.42 10.00 1.56
C PHE A 511 -1.27 10.63 2.68
N THR A 512 -2.29 11.38 2.28
CA THR A 512 -3.15 12.12 3.23
C THR A 512 -4.60 11.65 3.12
N VAL A 513 -5.12 11.14 4.23
CA VAL A 513 -6.52 10.69 4.37
C VAL A 513 -7.09 11.31 5.66
N PRO A 514 -7.56 12.56 5.61
CA PRO A 514 -8.12 13.20 6.78
C PRO A 514 -9.42 12.54 7.22
N ALA A 515 -9.60 12.42 8.53
CA ALA A 515 -10.87 12.09 9.14
C ALA A 515 -11.71 13.35 9.29
N LEU A 516 -12.94 13.33 8.78
CA LEU A 516 -13.92 14.38 8.97
C LEU A 516 -14.86 14.00 10.11
N TYR A 517 -14.98 14.87 11.10
CA TYR A 517 -15.94 14.78 12.21
C TYR A 517 -16.17 16.18 12.79
N GLY A 518 -17.32 16.40 13.43
CA GLY A 518 -17.81 17.74 13.79
C GLY A 518 -18.63 18.35 12.66
N ARG A 519 -18.85 19.66 12.68
CA ARG A 519 -19.63 20.40 11.70
C ARG A 519 -18.85 21.59 11.16
N GLY A 520 -18.70 21.65 9.85
CA GLY A 520 -17.91 22.71 9.24
C GLY A 520 -17.72 22.55 7.75
N TYR A 521 -16.70 23.22 7.26
CA TYR A 521 -16.29 23.14 5.86
C TYR A 521 -14.79 22.94 5.74
N TRP A 522 -14.37 22.42 4.60
CA TRP A 522 -12.94 22.33 4.28
C TRP A 522 -12.68 22.65 2.82
N PHE A 523 -11.46 23.08 2.58
CA PHE A 523 -10.92 23.37 1.27
C PHE A 523 -9.55 22.72 1.14
N SER A 524 -9.23 22.13 0.00
CA SER A 524 -7.87 21.69 -0.32
C SER A 524 -7.52 22.05 -1.77
N ALA A 525 -6.28 22.49 -1.96
CA ALA A 525 -5.70 22.81 -3.25
C ALA A 525 -4.36 22.11 -3.39
N HIS A 526 -4.12 21.45 -4.50
CA HIS A 526 -2.83 20.90 -4.89
C HIS A 526 -2.48 21.41 -6.28
N LEU A 527 -1.29 21.95 -6.44
CA LEU A 527 -0.71 22.43 -7.69
C LEU A 527 0.62 21.75 -7.91
N GLY A 528 0.81 21.12 -9.06
CA GLY A 528 2.07 20.51 -9.45
C GLY A 528 2.52 21.03 -10.81
N ALA A 529 3.77 21.46 -10.93
CA ALA A 529 4.35 21.99 -12.15
C ALA A 529 5.70 21.35 -12.47
N LYS A 530 5.85 20.80 -13.67
CA LYS A 530 7.16 20.48 -14.25
C LYS A 530 7.77 21.75 -14.83
N ILE A 531 8.76 22.30 -14.15
CA ILE A 531 9.45 23.54 -14.58
C ILE A 531 10.48 23.23 -15.67
N ALA A 532 11.11 22.07 -15.58
CA ALA A 532 12.05 21.56 -16.57
C ALA A 532 11.89 20.04 -16.74
N ARG A 533 12.63 19.43 -17.68
CA ARG A 533 12.53 17.97 -17.91
C ARG A 533 12.76 17.15 -16.64
N CYS A 534 13.66 17.61 -15.78
CA CYS A 534 14.07 16.93 -14.55
C CYS A 534 13.58 17.60 -13.26
N PHE A 535 12.87 18.75 -13.32
CA PHE A 535 12.46 19.50 -12.13
C PHE A 535 10.94 19.62 -12.04
N ARG A 536 10.41 19.30 -10.86
CA ARG A 536 9.01 19.46 -10.52
C ARG A 536 8.85 20.20 -9.20
N LEU A 537 7.92 21.15 -9.16
CA LEU A 537 7.46 21.86 -7.98
C LEU A 537 6.02 21.46 -7.68
N ASP A 538 5.73 21.16 -6.43
CA ASP A 538 4.40 20.85 -5.94
C ASP A 538 4.07 21.74 -4.74
N PHE A 539 2.84 22.22 -4.69
CA PHE A 539 2.29 23.01 -3.60
C PHE A 539 0.95 22.44 -3.17
N ARG A 540 0.73 22.32 -1.86
CA ARG A 540 -0.56 21.93 -1.28
C ARG A 540 -0.96 22.91 -0.19
N LEU A 541 -2.23 23.33 -0.22
CA LEU A 541 -2.89 24.10 0.83
C LEU A 541 -4.13 23.32 1.28
N SER A 542 -4.34 23.18 2.58
CA SER A 542 -5.54 22.58 3.15
C SER A 542 -6.04 23.44 4.30
N TYR A 543 -7.30 23.81 4.26
CA TYR A 543 -7.97 24.58 5.31
C TYR A 543 -9.21 23.82 5.78
N LYS A 544 -9.39 23.72 7.09
CA LYS A 544 -10.57 23.13 7.71
C LYS A 544 -11.04 24.03 8.85
N ASP A 545 -12.33 24.37 8.85
CA ASP A 545 -12.97 25.13 9.91
C ASP A 545 -14.20 24.37 10.42
N TYR A 546 -14.44 24.51 11.71
CA TYR A 546 -15.56 23.94 12.43
C TYR A 546 -16.65 24.98 12.70
N ALA A 547 -16.92 25.84 11.69
CA ALA A 547 -17.77 27.04 11.81
C ALA A 547 -19.20 26.77 12.27
N PHE A 548 -19.72 25.56 12.02
CA PHE A 548 -21.10 25.18 12.37
C PHE A 548 -21.22 24.44 13.72
N MET A 549 -20.12 24.38 14.49
CA MET A 549 -20.13 23.87 15.85
C MET A 549 -20.53 24.97 16.86
N PRO A 550 -21.21 24.63 17.97
CA PRO A 550 -21.44 25.56 19.06
C PRO A 550 -20.12 26.15 19.57
N PRO A 551 -20.08 27.44 20.00
CA PRO A 551 -18.85 28.13 20.38
C PRO A 551 -18.07 27.45 21.51
N ASP A 552 -18.75 26.83 22.46
CA ASP A 552 -18.22 26.13 23.64
C ASP A 552 -17.44 24.84 23.31
N VAL A 553 -17.79 24.18 22.18
CA VAL A 553 -17.14 22.95 21.70
C VAL A 553 -16.44 23.10 20.36
N ARG A 554 -16.42 24.33 19.81
CA ARG A 554 -15.80 24.61 18.52
C ARG A 554 -14.30 24.39 18.59
N LYS A 555 -13.78 23.58 17.69
CA LYS A 555 -12.35 23.42 17.48
C LYS A 555 -11.77 24.59 16.72
N ALA A 556 -10.54 24.93 17.03
CA ALA A 556 -9.82 25.94 16.26
C ALA A 556 -9.66 25.48 14.80
N PRO A 557 -9.73 26.41 13.83
CA PRO A 557 -9.50 26.09 12.43
C PRO A 557 -8.08 25.58 12.20
N ALA A 558 -7.91 24.69 11.24
CA ALA A 558 -6.62 24.14 10.84
C ALA A 558 -6.26 24.65 9.45
N LEU A 559 -5.07 25.21 9.30
CA LEU A 559 -4.48 25.61 8.03
C LEU A 559 -3.13 24.93 7.87
N GLU A 560 -2.98 24.13 6.83
CA GLU A 560 -1.74 23.47 6.46
C GLU A 560 -1.30 23.91 5.08
N ALA A 561 -0.04 24.30 4.95
CA ALA A 561 0.62 24.57 3.69
C ALA A 561 1.82 23.64 3.53
N ARG A 562 2.01 23.08 2.35
CA ARG A 562 3.16 22.22 2.01
C ARG A 562 3.75 22.63 0.67
N LEU A 563 5.06 22.63 0.59
CA LEU A 563 5.84 22.89 -0.62
C LEU A 563 6.76 21.70 -0.85
N GLY A 564 6.81 21.19 -2.06
CA GLY A 564 7.67 20.09 -2.46
C GLY A 564 8.45 20.43 -3.72
N PHE A 565 9.70 20.03 -3.71
CA PHE A 565 10.59 20.09 -4.86
C PHE A 565 11.11 18.68 -5.13
N SER A 566 11.03 18.23 -6.35
CA SER A 566 11.58 16.93 -6.75
C SER A 566 12.36 17.02 -8.06
N THR A 567 13.41 16.21 -8.12
CA THR A 567 14.22 16.06 -9.32
C THR A 567 14.23 14.60 -9.77
N ASN A 568 14.36 14.41 -11.08
CA ASN A 568 14.45 13.09 -11.69
C ASN A 568 15.43 13.21 -12.87
N PHE A 569 16.61 12.60 -12.74
CA PHE A 569 17.71 12.63 -13.71
C PHE A 569 18.00 11.26 -14.29
#